data_c0967db2b636ebf0c3caa742ba979be8
#
_entry.id   c0967db2b636ebf0c3caa742ba979be8
#
_cell.length_a   1.000
_cell.length_b   1.000
_cell.length_c   1.000
_cell.angle_alpha   90.00
_cell.angle_beta   90.00
_cell.angle_gamma   90.00
#
_symmetry.space_group_name_H-M   'P 1'
#
loop_
_entity.id
_entity.type
_entity.pdbx_description
1 polymer ?
#
loop_
_entity_poly.entity_id
_entity_poly.type
_entity_poly.pdbx_seq_one_letter_code
_entity_poly.pdbx_strand_id
1 'polypeptide(L)'
;MLGVLFLKTPTAVKLDEDKIFDIASTYDARIIRDDFGVPHIFGETDADATFGFGYAHAEDDWETIQDVLISARGMTSQYKGKDSLITDYLFDLFKVKEAVESKYDTHINSKTKAVIKAYADAINLFAVENKDRVLPGVLPVTEFDIVAGFTWATPFFYRLDGQLEELFTSENKPEVSPWQQQSNINLPEAVRGSNGFAIAPSRSDDNHTRLIVNSHQPMNGPYAWYEAHIVSKDMNFAGATFPGTPILVQGVSPDLGWTQTVNAPDLVDIYSLEVDNAKRPSQYMLDGKWHKFKKSWSTFRVKLWGPFSFPIVKSVLWSAHGPVIKAPTGVYAIRFSGLQEVG
;
A
#
# COMPACT_ATOMS: atom_id res chain seq x y z
N MET A 1 -21.48 -21.83 -29.46
CA MET A 1 -20.13 -21.27 -29.59
C MET A 1 -20.05 -20.08 -28.62
N LEU A 2 -19.51 -20.29 -27.40
CA LEU A 2 -19.23 -19.16 -26.50
C LEU A 2 -17.98 -18.47 -27.04
N GLY A 3 -18.18 -17.29 -27.63
CA GLY A 3 -17.04 -16.43 -28.00
C GLY A 3 -16.28 -16.02 -26.75
N VAL A 4 -15.07 -16.53 -26.57
CA VAL A 4 -14.18 -16.07 -25.52
C VAL A 4 -13.77 -14.64 -25.84
N LEU A 5 -14.25 -13.69 -25.06
CA LEU A 5 -13.93 -12.28 -25.24
C LEU A 5 -12.53 -12.04 -24.64
N PHE A 6 -11.50 -12.06 -25.48
CA PHE A 6 -10.17 -11.60 -25.07
C PHE A 6 -10.16 -10.06 -25.06
N LEU A 7 -9.76 -9.50 -23.95
CA LEU A 7 -9.53 -8.06 -23.86
C LEU A 7 -8.06 -7.78 -24.17
N LYS A 8 -7.81 -6.81 -25.05
CA LYS A 8 -6.44 -6.29 -25.19
C LYS A 8 -6.02 -5.60 -23.91
N THR A 9 -4.76 -5.71 -23.55
CA THR A 9 -4.15 -4.86 -22.53
C THR A 9 -4.49 -3.40 -22.87
N PRO A 10 -4.81 -2.56 -21.89
CA PRO A 10 -5.03 -1.14 -22.15
C PRO A 10 -3.86 -0.58 -22.93
N THR A 11 -4.13 0.13 -23.98
CA THR A 11 -3.11 0.95 -24.66
C THR A 11 -2.65 2.01 -23.69
N ALA A 12 -1.36 2.30 -23.68
CA ALA A 12 -0.82 3.42 -22.92
C ALA A 12 -1.67 4.68 -23.23
N VAL A 13 -2.12 5.36 -22.21
CA VAL A 13 -2.79 6.66 -22.36
C VAL A 13 -1.75 7.58 -23.01
N LYS A 14 -2.16 8.31 -24.06
CA LYS A 14 -1.30 9.33 -24.62
C LYS A 14 -1.14 10.43 -23.57
N LEU A 15 0.02 10.49 -22.94
CA LEU A 15 0.34 11.53 -21.98
C LEU A 15 0.60 12.84 -22.71
N ASP A 16 0.18 13.90 -22.09
CA ASP A 16 0.60 15.25 -22.46
C ASP A 16 1.96 15.51 -21.79
N GLU A 17 3.03 15.17 -22.51
CA GLU A 17 4.40 15.25 -22.00
C GLU A 17 4.80 16.69 -21.73
N ASP A 18 4.42 17.62 -22.61
CA ASP A 18 4.70 19.05 -22.45
C ASP A 18 4.10 19.55 -21.12
N LYS A 19 2.89 19.13 -20.80
CA LYS A 19 2.27 19.46 -19.52
C LYS A 19 3.02 18.87 -18.32
N ILE A 20 3.59 17.66 -18.44
CA ILE A 20 4.37 17.04 -17.36
C ILE A 20 5.68 17.83 -17.15
N PHE A 21 6.37 18.21 -18.22
CA PHE A 21 7.56 19.05 -18.13
C PHE A 21 7.25 20.45 -17.60
N ASP A 22 6.15 21.06 -18.01
CA ASP A 22 5.70 22.35 -17.48
C ASP A 22 5.46 22.28 -15.97
N ILE A 23 4.76 21.24 -15.48
CA ILE A 23 4.53 21.01 -14.04
C ILE A 23 5.87 20.80 -13.34
N ALA A 24 6.74 19.95 -13.86
CA ALA A 24 8.03 19.65 -13.26
C ALA A 24 8.90 20.92 -13.13
N SER A 25 8.83 21.83 -14.10
CA SER A 25 9.56 23.11 -14.08
C SER A 25 9.13 24.08 -12.97
N THR A 26 8.00 23.81 -12.32
CA THR A 26 7.52 24.63 -11.18
C THR A 26 8.19 24.26 -9.85
N TYR A 27 8.90 23.14 -9.79
CA TYR A 27 9.61 22.68 -8.60
C TYR A 27 11.10 23.06 -8.71
N ASP A 28 11.66 23.50 -7.58
CA ASP A 28 13.11 23.79 -7.47
C ASP A 28 13.73 22.82 -6.45
N ALA A 29 14.26 21.72 -6.95
CA ALA A 29 14.87 20.68 -6.16
C ALA A 29 16.29 20.37 -6.64
N ARG A 30 17.21 20.16 -5.69
CA ARG A 30 18.57 19.72 -5.95
C ARG A 30 18.82 18.38 -5.27
N ILE A 31 19.29 17.39 -6.03
CA ILE A 31 19.66 16.06 -5.56
C ILE A 31 21.18 15.96 -5.57
N ILE A 32 21.76 15.58 -4.45
CA ILE A 32 23.20 15.29 -4.32
C ILE A 32 23.30 13.88 -3.73
N ARG A 33 24.09 13.01 -4.36
CA ARG A 33 24.35 11.69 -3.82
C ARG A 33 25.70 11.66 -3.12
N ASP A 34 25.73 11.00 -1.95
CA ASP A 34 26.97 10.75 -1.23
C ASP A 34 27.76 9.56 -1.83
N ASP A 35 28.87 9.20 -1.21
CA ASP A 35 29.73 8.09 -1.66
C ASP A 35 29.07 6.71 -1.55
N PHE A 36 27.95 6.60 -0.80
CA PHE A 36 27.14 5.39 -0.67
C PHE A 36 25.92 5.37 -1.62
N GLY A 37 25.72 6.46 -2.37
CA GLY A 37 24.59 6.63 -3.27
C GLY A 37 23.33 7.16 -2.60
N VAL A 38 23.34 7.44 -1.30
CA VAL A 38 22.19 7.97 -0.58
C VAL A 38 21.88 9.38 -1.09
N PRO A 39 20.64 9.66 -1.52
CA PRO A 39 20.27 10.98 -2.02
C PRO A 39 20.03 11.96 -0.86
N HIS A 40 20.71 13.11 -0.96
CA HIS A 40 20.45 14.30 -0.16
C HIS A 40 19.70 15.30 -1.03
N ILE A 41 18.45 15.58 -0.66
CA ILE A 41 17.52 16.39 -1.44
C ILE A 41 17.32 17.73 -0.74
N PHE A 42 17.47 18.80 -1.52
CA PHE A 42 17.30 20.18 -1.05
C PHE A 42 16.22 20.86 -1.88
N GLY A 43 15.24 21.48 -1.20
CA GLY A 43 14.20 22.29 -1.81
C GLY A 43 13.84 23.48 -0.93
N GLU A 44 13.32 24.56 -1.53
CA GLU A 44 12.87 25.73 -0.76
C GLU A 44 11.62 25.37 0.10
N THR A 45 10.70 24.62 -0.49
CA THR A 45 9.48 24.12 0.17
C THR A 45 9.52 22.62 0.39
N ASP A 46 8.64 22.11 1.27
CA ASP A 46 8.48 20.66 1.45
C ASP A 46 8.05 19.97 0.14
N ALA A 47 7.27 20.65 -0.70
CA ALA A 47 6.86 20.13 -2.00
C ALA A 47 8.03 20.03 -2.98
N ASP A 48 8.91 21.06 -3.05
CA ASP A 48 10.10 21.00 -3.87
C ASP A 48 11.02 19.86 -3.47
N ALA A 49 11.30 19.76 -2.17
CA ALA A 49 12.13 18.68 -1.63
C ALA A 49 11.51 17.30 -1.87
N THR A 50 10.18 17.16 -1.74
CA THR A 50 9.49 15.90 -2.01
C THR A 50 9.46 15.56 -3.50
N PHE A 51 9.40 16.55 -4.38
CA PHE A 51 9.54 16.31 -5.82
C PHE A 51 10.91 15.70 -6.13
N GLY A 52 11.99 16.31 -5.63
CA GLY A 52 13.35 15.77 -5.79
C GLY A 52 13.48 14.36 -5.18
N PHE A 53 12.85 14.12 -4.03
CA PHE A 53 12.82 12.80 -3.39
C PHE A 53 12.10 11.76 -4.24
N GLY A 54 10.93 12.08 -4.78
CA GLY A 54 10.17 11.18 -5.65
C GLY A 54 10.94 10.82 -6.93
N TYR A 55 11.64 11.77 -7.51
CA TYR A 55 12.48 11.52 -8.68
C TYR A 55 13.67 10.61 -8.36
N ALA A 56 14.43 10.89 -7.28
CA ALA A 56 15.55 10.06 -6.86
C ALA A 56 15.09 8.62 -6.51
N HIS A 57 13.94 8.51 -5.86
CA HIS A 57 13.35 7.21 -5.51
C HIS A 57 12.97 6.40 -6.76
N ALA A 58 12.37 7.05 -7.76
CA ALA A 58 12.03 6.41 -9.03
C ALA A 58 13.27 6.03 -9.85
N GLU A 59 14.33 6.84 -9.79
CA GLU A 59 15.61 6.56 -10.44
C GLU A 59 16.23 5.26 -9.90
N ASP A 60 16.18 5.06 -8.59
CA ASP A 60 16.78 3.92 -7.90
C ASP A 60 15.92 2.66 -7.88
N ASP A 61 14.59 2.77 -7.77
CA ASP A 61 13.70 1.60 -7.56
C ASP A 61 12.36 1.71 -8.32
N TRP A 62 12.42 2.06 -9.60
CA TRP A 62 11.23 2.20 -10.45
C TRP A 62 10.36 0.96 -10.48
N GLU A 63 10.96 -0.21 -10.60
CA GLU A 63 10.24 -1.47 -10.75
C GLU A 63 9.36 -1.75 -9.51
N THR A 64 9.88 -1.53 -8.31
CA THR A 64 9.11 -1.73 -7.08
C THR A 64 8.03 -0.66 -6.91
N ILE A 65 8.35 0.62 -7.21
CA ILE A 65 7.35 1.69 -7.18
C ILE A 65 6.20 1.38 -8.14
N GLN A 66 6.51 0.94 -9.36
CA GLN A 66 5.51 0.55 -10.35
C GLN A 66 4.66 -0.63 -9.87
N ASP A 67 5.25 -1.63 -9.22
CA ASP A 67 4.54 -2.75 -8.61
C ASP A 67 3.59 -2.30 -7.48
N VAL A 68 4.01 -1.36 -6.66
CA VAL A 68 3.15 -0.74 -5.64
C VAL A 68 1.98 -0.01 -6.28
N LEU A 69 2.22 0.78 -7.33
CA LEU A 69 1.17 1.52 -8.04
C LEU A 69 0.13 0.60 -8.69
N ILE A 70 0.53 -0.48 -9.35
CA ILE A 70 -0.43 -1.43 -9.93
C ILE A 70 -1.24 -2.15 -8.84
N SER A 71 -0.64 -2.43 -7.70
CA SER A 71 -1.32 -3.01 -6.55
C SER A 71 -2.32 -2.03 -5.92
N ALA A 72 -1.92 -0.77 -5.78
CA ALA A 72 -2.76 0.33 -5.28
C ALA A 72 -3.94 0.70 -6.20
N ARG A 73 -4.00 0.12 -7.39
CA ARG A 73 -5.11 0.25 -8.34
C ARG A 73 -5.94 -1.03 -8.51
N GLY A 74 -5.60 -2.11 -7.80
CA GLY A 74 -6.22 -3.42 -7.99
C GLY A 74 -6.00 -3.98 -9.41
N MET A 75 -4.80 -3.78 -9.98
CA MET A 75 -4.46 -4.14 -11.36
C MET A 75 -3.35 -5.19 -11.46
N THR A 76 -2.97 -5.79 -10.36
CA THR A 76 -1.83 -6.71 -10.30
C THR A 76 -2.00 -7.91 -11.23
N SER A 77 -3.19 -8.51 -11.27
CA SER A 77 -3.48 -9.66 -12.13
C SER A 77 -3.43 -9.36 -13.63
N GLN A 78 -3.59 -8.09 -14.01
CA GLN A 78 -3.46 -7.64 -15.40
C GLN A 78 -2.02 -7.76 -15.92
N TYR A 79 -1.02 -7.70 -15.04
CA TYR A 79 0.40 -7.76 -15.38
C TYR A 79 1.04 -9.07 -14.94
N LYS A 80 0.70 -9.59 -13.76
CA LYS A 80 1.34 -10.77 -13.15
C LYS A 80 0.52 -12.06 -13.31
N GLY A 81 -0.73 -11.98 -13.79
CA GLY A 81 -1.55 -13.15 -14.11
C GLY A 81 -2.41 -13.65 -12.95
N LYS A 82 -2.85 -14.93 -13.06
CA LYS A 82 -3.91 -15.51 -12.23
C LYS A 82 -3.61 -15.52 -10.74
N ASP A 83 -2.37 -15.75 -10.36
CA ASP A 83 -1.98 -15.91 -8.95
C ASP A 83 -2.11 -14.60 -8.16
N SER A 84 -2.08 -13.47 -8.87
CA SER A 84 -2.28 -12.14 -8.29
C SER A 84 -3.75 -11.68 -8.25
N LEU A 85 -4.69 -12.51 -8.72
CA LEU A 85 -6.12 -12.12 -8.74
C LEU A 85 -6.68 -11.89 -7.34
N ILE A 86 -6.16 -12.57 -6.33
CA ILE A 86 -6.61 -12.40 -4.95
C ILE A 86 -6.28 -11.00 -4.43
N THR A 87 -5.12 -10.45 -4.80
CA THR A 87 -4.71 -9.09 -4.44
C THR A 87 -5.71 -8.07 -4.97
N ASP A 88 -6.03 -8.14 -6.27
CA ASP A 88 -7.00 -7.25 -6.89
C ASP A 88 -8.41 -7.41 -6.31
N TYR A 89 -8.80 -8.66 -6.02
CA TYR A 89 -10.09 -8.93 -5.40
C TYR A 89 -10.20 -8.33 -4.00
N LEU A 90 -9.16 -8.45 -3.17
CA LEU A 90 -9.14 -7.87 -1.83
C LEU A 90 -9.12 -6.33 -1.87
N PHE A 91 -8.42 -5.74 -2.83
CA PHE A 91 -8.42 -4.28 -3.03
C PHE A 91 -9.85 -3.76 -3.26
N ASP A 92 -10.60 -4.39 -4.17
CA ASP A 92 -11.99 -4.03 -4.44
C ASP A 92 -12.92 -4.41 -3.29
N LEU A 93 -12.67 -5.57 -2.62
CA LEU A 93 -13.44 -6.02 -1.48
C LEU A 93 -13.36 -5.04 -0.32
N PHE A 94 -12.19 -4.47 -0.06
CA PHE A 94 -11.98 -3.47 1.00
C PHE A 94 -12.43 -2.07 0.57
N LYS A 95 -12.79 -1.89 -0.71
CA LYS A 95 -13.24 -0.61 -1.29
C LYS A 95 -12.20 0.50 -1.09
N VAL A 96 -10.94 0.18 -1.31
CA VAL A 96 -9.84 1.12 -1.12
C VAL A 96 -10.03 2.37 -1.97
N LYS A 97 -10.38 2.18 -3.25
CA LYS A 97 -10.60 3.29 -4.18
C LYS A 97 -11.72 4.23 -3.70
N GLU A 98 -12.87 3.68 -3.33
CA GLU A 98 -14.01 4.47 -2.84
C GLU A 98 -13.66 5.20 -1.53
N ALA A 99 -12.89 4.57 -0.64
CA ALA A 99 -12.44 5.20 0.59
C ALA A 99 -11.59 6.44 0.27
N VAL A 100 -10.59 6.31 -0.59
CA VAL A 100 -9.72 7.42 -0.99
C VAL A 100 -10.52 8.52 -1.68
N GLU A 101 -11.32 8.19 -2.71
CA GLU A 101 -12.10 9.18 -3.47
C GLU A 101 -13.08 9.97 -2.58
N SER A 102 -13.67 9.33 -1.57
CA SER A 102 -14.64 9.99 -0.69
C SER A 102 -14.02 10.84 0.42
N LYS A 103 -12.77 10.54 0.82
CA LYS A 103 -12.16 11.15 2.01
C LYS A 103 -10.95 12.03 1.71
N TYR A 104 -10.32 11.90 0.56
CA TYR A 104 -9.12 12.66 0.21
C TYR A 104 -9.25 14.15 0.49
N ASP A 105 -10.36 14.76 0.05
CA ASP A 105 -10.54 16.21 0.18
C ASP A 105 -10.80 16.69 1.60
N THR A 106 -11.40 15.86 2.42
CA THR A 106 -11.86 16.25 3.77
C THR A 106 -10.92 15.80 4.89
N HIS A 107 -10.11 14.75 4.67
CA HIS A 107 -9.25 14.16 5.71
C HIS A 107 -7.77 14.53 5.54
N ILE A 108 -7.34 14.87 4.33
CA ILE A 108 -5.95 15.25 4.06
C ILE A 108 -5.84 16.77 3.96
N ASN A 109 -4.99 17.37 4.79
CA ASN A 109 -4.78 18.81 4.80
C ASN A 109 -4.00 19.30 3.56
N SER A 110 -4.03 20.59 3.29
CA SER A 110 -3.43 21.18 2.09
C SER A 110 -1.91 21.01 2.01
N LYS A 111 -1.19 21.04 3.14
CA LYS A 111 0.27 20.85 3.18
C LYS A 111 0.62 19.41 2.78
N THR A 112 -0.08 18.43 3.34
CA THR A 112 0.10 17.02 2.98
C THR A 112 -0.28 16.74 1.53
N LYS A 113 -1.37 17.34 1.03
CA LYS A 113 -1.74 17.25 -0.40
C LYS A 113 -0.65 17.75 -1.33
N ALA A 114 -0.01 18.87 -0.99
CA ALA A 114 1.09 19.41 -1.78
C ALA A 114 2.29 18.46 -1.86
N VAL A 115 2.64 17.83 -0.75
CA VAL A 115 3.71 16.82 -0.66
C VAL A 115 3.35 15.58 -1.50
N ILE A 116 2.14 15.03 -1.35
CA ILE A 116 1.69 13.86 -2.11
C ILE A 116 1.69 14.16 -3.61
N LYS A 117 1.20 15.34 -3.99
CA LYS A 117 1.17 15.78 -5.39
C LYS A 117 2.57 15.90 -5.97
N ALA A 118 3.50 16.54 -5.27
CA ALA A 118 4.87 16.70 -5.70
C ALA A 118 5.56 15.35 -5.96
N TYR A 119 5.32 14.36 -5.10
CA TYR A 119 5.82 13.00 -5.30
C TYR A 119 5.22 12.35 -6.56
N ALA A 120 3.91 12.45 -6.77
CA ALA A 120 3.26 11.91 -7.97
C ALA A 120 3.75 12.59 -9.26
N ASP A 121 3.95 13.92 -9.23
CA ASP A 121 4.50 14.68 -10.37
C ASP A 121 5.93 14.23 -10.70
N ALA A 122 6.77 13.98 -9.69
CA ALA A 122 8.13 13.47 -9.87
C ALA A 122 8.16 12.08 -10.51
N ILE A 123 7.28 11.18 -10.04
CA ILE A 123 7.11 9.84 -10.63
C ILE A 123 6.68 9.95 -12.10
N ASN A 124 5.78 10.87 -12.43
CA ASN A 124 5.35 11.11 -13.80
C ASN A 124 6.49 11.66 -14.68
N LEU A 125 7.30 12.57 -14.15
CA LEU A 125 8.48 13.08 -14.87
C LEU A 125 9.46 11.94 -15.19
N PHE A 126 9.88 11.19 -14.16
CA PHE A 126 10.78 10.05 -14.36
C PHE A 126 10.25 9.08 -15.41
N ALA A 127 8.94 8.77 -15.34
CA ALA A 127 8.31 7.83 -16.25
C ALA A 127 8.26 8.31 -17.71
N VAL A 128 8.06 9.61 -17.98
CA VAL A 128 8.11 10.13 -19.36
C VAL A 128 9.52 10.19 -19.91
N GLU A 129 10.53 10.34 -19.08
CA GLU A 129 11.94 10.26 -19.47
C GLU A 129 12.44 8.83 -19.69
N ASN A 130 11.74 7.82 -19.08
CA ASN A 130 12.11 6.41 -19.12
C ASN A 130 10.97 5.51 -19.63
N LYS A 131 10.33 5.87 -20.74
CA LYS A 131 9.12 5.25 -21.29
C LYS A 131 9.24 3.75 -21.55
N ASP A 132 10.39 3.27 -21.89
CA ASP A 132 10.70 1.86 -22.17
C ASP A 132 10.63 0.99 -20.91
N ARG A 133 10.73 1.57 -19.71
CA ARG A 133 10.59 0.90 -18.42
C ARG A 133 9.14 0.90 -17.90
N VAL A 134 8.23 1.63 -18.53
CA VAL A 134 6.87 1.85 -18.01
C VAL A 134 5.88 0.82 -18.54
N LEU A 135 5.17 0.15 -17.63
CA LEU A 135 4.09 -0.76 -18.00
C LEU A 135 2.89 0.01 -18.59
N PRO A 136 2.29 -0.49 -19.67
CA PRO A 136 1.15 0.15 -20.31
C PRO A 136 -0.02 0.37 -19.34
N GLY A 137 -0.50 1.60 -19.20
CA GLY A 137 -1.66 1.95 -18.36
C GLY A 137 -1.34 2.26 -16.88
N VAL A 138 -0.05 2.33 -16.52
CA VAL A 138 0.38 2.81 -15.19
C VAL A 138 0.31 4.34 -15.11
N LEU A 139 0.56 5.05 -16.19
CA LEU A 139 0.53 6.52 -16.21
C LEU A 139 -0.85 7.07 -16.63
N PRO A 140 -1.19 8.28 -16.20
CA PRO A 140 -0.49 9.11 -15.21
C PRO A 140 -0.66 8.57 -13.78
N VAL A 141 0.33 8.82 -12.93
CA VAL A 141 0.23 8.63 -11.48
C VAL A 141 -0.44 9.87 -10.88
N THR A 142 -1.35 9.65 -9.95
CA THR A 142 -2.11 10.69 -9.26
C THR A 142 -1.90 10.64 -7.76
N GLU A 143 -2.29 11.71 -7.07
CA GLU A 143 -2.30 11.78 -5.62
C GLU A 143 -3.15 10.66 -5.00
N PHE A 144 -4.23 10.28 -5.69
CA PHE A 144 -5.10 9.18 -5.23
C PHE A 144 -4.39 7.83 -5.22
N ASP A 145 -3.49 7.58 -6.18
CA ASP A 145 -2.71 6.34 -6.24
C ASP A 145 -1.74 6.23 -5.06
N ILE A 146 -1.11 7.35 -4.69
CA ILE A 146 -0.18 7.40 -3.55
C ILE A 146 -0.94 7.12 -2.24
N VAL A 147 -2.07 7.78 -2.02
CA VAL A 147 -2.90 7.55 -0.82
C VAL A 147 -3.49 6.15 -0.82
N ALA A 148 -3.92 5.63 -1.99
CA ALA A 148 -4.43 4.27 -2.11
C ALA A 148 -3.36 3.22 -1.78
N GLY A 149 -2.10 3.46 -2.14
CA GLY A 149 -0.97 2.60 -1.76
C GLY A 149 -0.85 2.46 -0.25
N PHE A 150 -0.93 3.56 0.47
CA PHE A 150 -0.89 3.57 1.93
C PHE A 150 -2.10 2.89 2.56
N THR A 151 -3.30 3.28 2.12
CA THR A 151 -4.57 2.70 2.59
C THR A 151 -4.63 1.19 2.37
N TRP A 152 -4.14 0.73 1.22
CA TRP A 152 -4.06 -0.69 0.85
C TRP A 152 -3.03 -1.46 1.67
N ALA A 153 -1.83 -0.90 1.90
CA ALA A 153 -0.74 -1.58 2.60
C ALA A 153 -0.96 -1.69 4.11
N THR A 154 -1.62 -0.71 4.72
CA THR A 154 -1.77 -0.58 6.18
C THR A 154 -2.26 -1.85 6.90
N PRO A 155 -3.34 -2.55 6.48
CA PRO A 155 -3.82 -3.72 7.18
C PRO A 155 -2.85 -4.91 7.17
N PHE A 156 -1.91 -4.95 6.23
CA PHE A 156 -0.92 -6.02 6.17
C PHE A 156 0.24 -5.82 7.15
N PHE A 157 0.44 -4.61 7.66
CA PHE A 157 1.41 -4.37 8.74
C PHE A 157 0.99 -5.01 10.06
N TYR A 158 -0.32 -5.21 10.30
CA TYR A 158 -0.84 -5.92 11.49
C TYR A 158 -1.39 -7.30 11.15
N ARG A 159 -0.84 -7.96 10.13
CA ARG A 159 -1.00 -9.39 9.80
C ARG A 159 -2.39 -9.80 9.33
N LEU A 160 -3.12 -8.95 8.65
CA LEU A 160 -4.38 -9.33 8.03
C LEU A 160 -4.19 -10.50 7.04
N ASP A 161 -3.08 -10.55 6.31
CA ASP A 161 -2.71 -11.63 5.41
C ASP A 161 -2.68 -13.00 6.09
N GLY A 162 -2.02 -13.11 7.25
CA GLY A 162 -1.95 -14.34 8.01
C GLY A 162 -3.31 -14.81 8.52
N GLN A 163 -4.14 -13.89 8.98
CA GLN A 163 -5.50 -14.21 9.44
C GLN A 163 -6.40 -14.67 8.28
N LEU A 164 -6.24 -14.05 7.10
CA LEU A 164 -6.94 -14.49 5.89
C LEU A 164 -6.48 -15.89 5.46
N GLU A 165 -5.17 -16.15 5.48
CA GLU A 165 -4.62 -17.46 5.15
C GLU A 165 -5.17 -18.54 6.09
N GLU A 166 -5.25 -18.28 7.39
CA GLU A 166 -5.82 -19.20 8.36
C GLU A 166 -7.26 -19.58 8.03
N LEU A 167 -8.11 -18.64 7.59
CA LEU A 167 -9.49 -18.95 7.18
C LEU A 167 -9.58 -19.93 6.02
N PHE A 168 -8.57 -19.96 5.13
CA PHE A 168 -8.56 -20.84 3.95
C PHE A 168 -7.84 -22.15 4.16
N THR A 169 -6.91 -22.23 5.13
CA THR A 169 -6.09 -23.41 5.41
C THR A 169 -6.63 -24.25 6.56
N SER A 170 -7.41 -23.67 7.46
CA SER A 170 -8.00 -24.39 8.59
C SER A 170 -9.04 -25.41 8.14
N GLU A 171 -8.93 -26.64 8.62
CA GLU A 171 -9.92 -27.71 8.39
C GLU A 171 -11.17 -27.53 9.24
N ASN A 172 -11.06 -26.87 10.39
CA ASN A 172 -12.13 -26.60 11.33
C ASN A 172 -12.48 -25.11 11.33
N LYS A 173 -13.73 -24.80 11.73
CA LYS A 173 -14.08 -23.40 12.02
C LYS A 173 -13.14 -22.87 13.09
N PRO A 174 -12.59 -21.66 12.93
CA PRO A 174 -11.81 -21.04 13.98
C PRO A 174 -12.62 -21.04 15.29
N GLU A 175 -12.00 -21.47 16.36
CA GLU A 175 -12.65 -21.36 17.68
C GLU A 175 -12.77 -19.88 18.03
N VAL A 176 -13.95 -19.48 18.48
CA VAL A 176 -14.18 -18.12 18.99
C VAL A 176 -13.53 -18.04 20.36
N SER A 177 -12.26 -17.63 20.38
CA SER A 177 -11.57 -17.33 21.63
C SER A 177 -11.47 -15.82 21.81
N PRO A 178 -12.11 -15.25 22.83
CA PRO A 178 -12.00 -13.82 23.12
C PRO A 178 -10.57 -13.38 23.52
N TRP A 179 -9.67 -14.32 23.77
CA TRP A 179 -8.37 -14.05 24.41
C TRP A 179 -7.21 -14.88 23.87
N GLN A 180 -7.28 -15.44 22.66
CA GLN A 180 -6.10 -16.12 22.10
C GLN A 180 -4.99 -15.10 21.82
N GLN A 181 -4.00 -15.11 22.72
CA GLN A 181 -2.70 -14.56 22.41
C GLN A 181 -2.18 -15.21 21.13
N GLN A 182 -1.76 -14.39 20.18
CA GLN A 182 -1.27 -14.76 18.85
C GLN A 182 0.07 -15.56 18.90
N SER A 183 0.19 -16.54 19.76
CA SER A 183 1.47 -17.24 19.98
C SER A 183 1.77 -18.37 19.02
N ASN A 184 0.86 -18.73 18.06
CA ASN A 184 1.04 -19.92 17.23
C ASN A 184 0.88 -19.71 15.72
N ILE A 185 1.15 -18.53 15.21
CA ILE A 185 1.30 -18.38 13.76
C ILE A 185 2.70 -18.87 13.40
N ASN A 186 2.80 -20.03 12.76
CA ASN A 186 3.98 -20.47 12.05
C ASN A 186 4.22 -19.50 10.87
N LEU A 187 4.82 -18.36 11.17
CA LEU A 187 5.39 -17.53 10.12
C LEU A 187 6.55 -18.31 9.51
N PRO A 188 6.74 -18.29 8.18
CA PRO A 188 8.03 -18.65 7.62
C PRO A 188 9.09 -17.86 8.37
N GLU A 189 10.24 -18.42 8.60
CA GLU A 189 11.34 -17.91 9.44
C GLU A 189 11.95 -16.56 9.02
N ALA A 190 11.41 -15.89 8.02
CA ALA A 190 11.61 -14.47 7.76
C ALA A 190 10.91 -13.69 8.88
N VAL A 191 11.56 -13.67 10.03
CA VAL A 191 11.09 -13.04 11.26
C VAL A 191 10.86 -11.56 10.98
N ARG A 192 9.61 -11.18 10.76
CA ARG A 192 9.21 -9.79 10.78
C ARG A 192 9.30 -9.31 12.22
N GLY A 193 10.30 -8.50 12.48
CA GLY A 193 10.54 -7.89 13.76
C GLY A 193 11.33 -6.61 13.57
N SER A 194 11.73 -5.99 14.64
CA SER A 194 12.65 -4.84 14.61
C SER A 194 13.19 -4.58 16.00
N ASN A 195 14.35 -3.96 16.09
CA ASN A 195 14.93 -3.49 17.34
C ASN A 195 15.22 -1.97 17.24
N GLY A 196 14.89 -1.22 18.27
CA GLY A 196 15.23 0.18 18.39
C GLY A 196 15.85 0.49 19.74
N PHE A 197 16.95 1.25 19.75
CA PHE A 197 17.62 1.66 20.97
C PHE A 197 17.97 3.14 20.92
N ALA A 198 17.59 3.90 21.94
CA ALA A 198 18.06 5.25 22.14
C ALA A 198 19.10 5.26 23.28
N ILE A 199 20.30 5.77 23.00
CA ILE A 199 21.40 5.88 23.94
C ILE A 199 21.55 7.34 24.34
N ALA A 200 21.36 7.64 25.64
CA ALA A 200 21.51 8.99 26.16
C ALA A 200 22.97 9.45 26.11
N PRO A 201 23.23 10.77 26.02
CA PRO A 201 24.57 11.35 26.01
C PRO A 201 25.44 10.87 27.17
N SER A 202 24.88 10.74 28.37
CA SER A 202 25.59 10.26 29.57
C SER A 202 26.09 8.79 29.49
N ARG A 203 25.68 8.07 28.46
CA ARG A 203 26.08 6.67 28.18
C ARG A 203 26.94 6.53 26.91
N SER A 204 27.39 7.65 26.37
CA SER A 204 28.18 7.75 25.14
C SER A 204 29.50 8.45 25.44
N ASP A 205 30.62 7.93 24.94
CA ASP A 205 31.98 8.46 25.22
C ASP A 205 32.18 9.88 24.69
N ASP A 206 31.45 10.25 23.63
CA ASP A 206 31.51 11.57 22.97
C ASP A 206 30.34 12.49 23.37
N ASN A 207 29.55 12.10 24.37
CA ASN A 207 28.41 12.85 24.90
C ASN A 207 27.31 13.19 23.85
N HIS A 208 27.15 12.33 22.79
CA HIS A 208 26.09 12.45 21.81
C HIS A 208 24.98 11.43 22.03
N THR A 209 23.73 11.82 21.75
CA THR A 209 22.61 10.89 21.65
C THR A 209 22.78 10.02 20.40
N ARG A 210 22.50 8.72 20.54
CA ARG A 210 22.47 7.79 19.40
C ARG A 210 21.12 7.10 19.31
N LEU A 211 20.63 6.97 18.09
CA LEU A 211 19.48 6.15 17.76
C LEU A 211 19.96 4.96 16.90
N ILE A 212 19.72 3.76 17.37
CA ILE A 212 19.97 2.53 16.61
C ILE A 212 18.65 2.04 16.07
N VAL A 213 18.58 1.88 14.76
CA VAL A 213 17.44 1.40 14.02
C VAL A 213 17.83 0.09 13.35
N ASN A 214 17.14 -1.00 13.69
CA ASN A 214 17.38 -2.31 13.11
C ASN A 214 16.06 -2.96 12.72
N SER A 215 15.61 -2.70 11.52
CA SER A 215 14.38 -3.25 10.95
C SER A 215 14.66 -4.60 10.28
N HIS A 216 13.90 -5.63 10.66
CA HIS A 216 13.98 -6.95 10.04
C HIS A 216 13.03 -6.97 8.82
N GLN A 217 13.36 -6.25 7.79
CA GLN A 217 12.59 -6.14 6.56
C GLN A 217 13.32 -6.79 5.38
N PRO A 218 12.60 -7.22 4.32
CA PRO A 218 13.22 -7.71 3.11
C PRO A 218 14.16 -6.67 2.48
N MET A 219 15.19 -7.14 1.82
CA MET A 219 16.12 -6.27 1.08
C MET A 219 15.57 -5.86 -0.30
N ASN A 220 14.45 -6.45 -0.75
CA ASN A 220 13.80 -6.18 -2.03
C ASN A 220 12.30 -6.16 -1.90
N GLY A 221 11.62 -5.49 -2.83
CA GLY A 221 10.16 -5.43 -2.92
C GLY A 221 9.53 -4.34 -2.04
N PRO A 222 8.20 -4.33 -1.89
CA PRO A 222 7.44 -3.20 -1.37
C PRO A 222 7.69 -2.88 0.11
N TYR A 223 8.40 -3.74 0.82
CA TYR A 223 8.76 -3.54 2.23
C TYR A 223 10.27 -3.34 2.44
N ALA A 224 11.06 -3.21 1.37
CA ALA A 224 12.46 -2.81 1.45
C ALA A 224 12.57 -1.35 1.85
N TRP A 225 13.59 -1.02 2.65
CA TRP A 225 13.84 0.36 3.04
C TRP A 225 14.60 1.12 1.94
N TYR A 226 14.12 2.32 1.63
CA TYR A 226 14.81 3.30 0.83
C TYR A 226 15.25 4.46 1.72
N GLU A 227 16.55 4.74 1.76
CA GLU A 227 17.16 5.77 2.59
C GLU A 227 17.31 7.09 1.82
N ALA A 228 17.02 8.20 2.49
CA ALA A 228 17.23 9.54 1.95
C ALA A 228 17.42 10.58 3.06
N HIS A 229 17.98 11.73 2.69
CA HIS A 229 18.02 12.93 3.52
C HIS A 229 17.28 14.06 2.80
N ILE A 230 16.25 14.60 3.42
CA ILE A 230 15.36 15.62 2.85
C ILE A 230 15.50 16.91 3.64
N VAL A 231 15.81 18.00 2.94
CA VAL A 231 15.99 19.32 3.51
C VAL A 231 15.10 20.33 2.80
N SER A 232 14.27 21.01 3.55
CA SER A 232 13.50 22.19 3.14
C SER A 232 13.60 23.27 4.20
N LYS A 233 12.88 24.37 4.01
CA LYS A 233 12.78 25.41 5.04
C LYS A 233 12.21 24.88 6.37
N ASP A 234 11.22 23.98 6.30
CA ASP A 234 10.50 23.47 7.48
C ASP A 234 10.96 22.07 7.89
N MET A 235 11.80 21.41 7.11
CA MET A 235 12.20 20.03 7.34
C MET A 235 13.72 19.85 7.13
N ASN A 236 14.34 19.11 8.05
CA ASN A 236 15.70 18.58 7.91
C ASN A 236 15.67 17.19 8.53
N PHE A 237 15.48 16.17 7.69
CA PHE A 237 15.23 14.82 8.15
C PHE A 237 15.98 13.79 7.31
N ALA A 238 16.82 12.99 7.96
CA ALA A 238 17.50 11.84 7.36
C ALA A 238 16.87 10.55 7.88
N GLY A 239 16.52 9.65 6.99
CA GLY A 239 15.85 8.43 7.41
C GLY A 239 15.46 7.53 6.26
N ALA A 240 14.46 6.70 6.48
CA ALA A 240 14.05 5.70 5.51
C ALA A 240 12.53 5.59 5.39
N THR A 241 12.11 5.08 4.23
CA THR A 241 10.71 4.81 3.91
C THR A 241 10.57 3.60 3.00
N PHE A 242 9.33 3.23 2.67
CA PHE A 242 9.01 2.17 1.72
C PHE A 242 8.78 2.71 0.31
N PRO A 243 9.01 1.91 -0.75
CA PRO A 243 8.75 2.30 -2.12
C PRO A 243 7.32 2.81 -2.33
N GLY A 244 7.19 3.92 -3.07
CA GLY A 244 5.90 4.55 -3.34
C GLY A 244 5.37 5.46 -2.22
N THR A 245 6.14 5.68 -1.15
CA THR A 245 5.77 6.53 -0.01
C THR A 245 6.42 7.91 -0.12
N PRO A 246 5.66 9.02 -0.02
CA PRO A 246 6.16 10.38 -0.25
C PRO A 246 6.89 11.00 0.95
N ILE A 247 6.97 10.32 2.07
CA ILE A 247 7.56 10.80 3.33
C ILE A 247 8.49 9.76 3.94
N LEU A 248 9.51 10.20 4.67
CA LEU A 248 10.34 9.31 5.48
C LEU A 248 9.60 8.96 6.78
N VAL A 249 9.49 7.67 7.09
CA VAL A 249 8.65 7.18 8.20
C VAL A 249 9.43 6.89 9.47
N GLN A 250 10.76 6.81 9.41
CA GLN A 250 11.65 6.70 10.57
C GLN A 250 13.00 7.33 10.25
N GLY A 251 13.70 7.82 11.26
CA GLY A 251 14.99 8.47 11.10
C GLY A 251 15.25 9.55 12.14
N VAL A 252 16.02 10.56 11.76
CA VAL A 252 16.47 11.62 12.65
C VAL A 252 16.35 13.01 12.01
N SER A 253 16.00 13.99 12.83
CA SER A 253 16.22 15.41 12.60
C SER A 253 17.31 15.92 13.57
N PRO A 254 17.72 17.19 13.50
CA PRO A 254 18.67 17.74 14.47
C PRO A 254 18.24 17.59 15.94
N ASP A 255 16.92 17.60 16.22
CA ASP A 255 16.38 17.68 17.57
C ASP A 255 15.64 16.40 18.01
N LEU A 256 15.23 15.55 17.09
CA LEU A 256 14.39 14.38 17.35
C LEU A 256 14.77 13.21 16.44
N GLY A 257 14.81 12.02 17.00
CA GLY A 257 14.88 10.78 16.25
C GLY A 257 13.85 9.79 16.71
N TRP A 258 13.34 8.99 15.78
CA TRP A 258 12.46 7.87 16.12
C TRP A 258 12.69 6.67 15.21
N THR A 259 12.33 5.52 15.73
CA THR A 259 12.27 4.27 14.98
C THR A 259 11.00 3.53 15.34
N GLN A 260 10.55 2.69 14.46
CA GLN A 260 9.36 1.87 14.64
C GLN A 260 9.76 0.41 14.78
N THR A 261 9.06 -0.31 15.64
CA THR A 261 9.18 -1.76 15.75
C THR A 261 7.83 -2.40 15.46
N VAL A 262 7.84 -3.68 15.05
CA VAL A 262 6.59 -4.41 14.86
C VAL A 262 5.86 -4.50 16.20
N ASN A 263 4.63 -4.04 16.19
CA ASN A 263 3.68 -4.22 17.28
C ASN A 263 2.71 -5.35 16.90
N ALA A 264 2.08 -5.96 17.88
CA ALA A 264 1.05 -6.99 17.69
C ALA A 264 -0.27 -6.60 18.37
N PRO A 265 -0.85 -5.44 18.04
CA PRO A 265 -2.16 -5.06 18.56
C PRO A 265 -3.24 -5.94 17.92
N ASP A 266 -4.30 -6.19 18.67
CA ASP A 266 -5.52 -6.82 18.15
C ASP A 266 -6.32 -5.76 17.37
N LEU A 267 -6.11 -5.70 16.07
CA LEU A 267 -6.70 -4.71 15.17
C LEU A 267 -7.63 -5.33 14.11
N VAL A 268 -7.87 -6.64 14.16
CA VAL A 268 -8.71 -7.35 13.19
C VAL A 268 -9.70 -8.27 13.88
N ASP A 269 -10.97 -8.03 13.65
CA ASP A 269 -12.05 -8.92 14.05
C ASP A 269 -12.58 -9.75 12.87
N ILE A 270 -12.81 -11.03 13.09
CA ILE A 270 -13.43 -11.93 12.13
C ILE A 270 -14.73 -12.48 12.68
N TYR A 271 -15.83 -12.10 12.04
CA TYR A 271 -17.18 -12.50 12.43
C TYR A 271 -17.65 -13.70 11.60
N SER A 272 -17.95 -14.83 12.24
CA SER A 272 -18.61 -15.94 11.56
C SER A 272 -20.09 -15.59 11.34
N LEU A 273 -20.53 -15.60 10.09
CA LEU A 273 -21.89 -15.22 9.72
C LEU A 273 -22.77 -16.45 9.53
N GLU A 274 -23.94 -16.45 10.18
CA GLU A 274 -25.04 -17.33 9.82
C GLU A 274 -25.70 -16.78 8.56
N VAL A 275 -25.77 -17.58 7.49
CA VAL A 275 -26.25 -17.16 6.18
C VAL A 275 -27.38 -18.05 5.68
N ASP A 276 -28.25 -17.47 4.82
CA ASP A 276 -29.37 -18.16 4.19
C ASP A 276 -28.93 -19.31 3.28
N ASN A 277 -27.78 -19.18 2.63
CA ASN A 277 -27.22 -20.20 1.76
C ASN A 277 -25.69 -20.11 1.71
N ALA A 278 -24.99 -21.15 2.16
CA ALA A 278 -23.53 -21.17 2.25
C ALA A 278 -22.83 -21.01 0.86
N LYS A 279 -23.42 -21.55 -0.22
CA LYS A 279 -22.82 -21.46 -1.56
C LYS A 279 -23.07 -20.12 -2.25
N ARG A 280 -24.25 -19.54 -2.05
CA ARG A 280 -24.70 -18.29 -2.70
C ARG A 280 -25.43 -17.43 -1.68
N PRO A 281 -24.73 -16.90 -0.66
CA PRO A 281 -25.37 -16.14 0.40
C PRO A 281 -25.96 -14.84 -0.15
N SER A 282 -27.20 -14.55 0.27
CA SER A 282 -27.90 -13.31 -0.06
C SER A 282 -28.27 -12.53 1.20
N GLN A 283 -28.41 -13.21 2.33
CA GLN A 283 -28.74 -12.65 3.63
C GLN A 283 -27.89 -13.28 4.73
N TYR A 284 -27.71 -12.54 5.80
CA TYR A 284 -27.04 -12.98 7.03
C TYR A 284 -27.89 -12.62 8.25
N MET A 285 -27.74 -13.40 9.32
CA MET A 285 -28.44 -13.19 10.59
C MET A 285 -27.68 -12.12 11.42
N LEU A 286 -28.39 -11.14 11.91
CA LEU A 286 -27.89 -10.14 12.86
C LEU A 286 -29.02 -9.81 13.84
N ASP A 287 -28.75 -9.92 15.13
CA ASP A 287 -29.71 -9.64 16.21
C ASP A 287 -31.09 -10.33 16.03
N GLY A 288 -31.04 -11.60 15.60
CA GLY A 288 -32.24 -12.40 15.38
C GLY A 288 -33.06 -12.06 14.14
N LYS A 289 -32.51 -11.23 13.22
CA LYS A 289 -33.17 -10.81 11.98
C LYS A 289 -32.30 -11.07 10.77
N TRP A 290 -32.94 -11.43 9.65
CA TRP A 290 -32.24 -11.57 8.36
C TRP A 290 -32.01 -10.22 7.70
N HIS A 291 -30.76 -9.94 7.37
CA HIS A 291 -30.31 -8.73 6.67
C HIS A 291 -29.72 -9.09 5.31
N LYS A 292 -30.02 -8.30 4.29
CA LYS A 292 -29.44 -8.47 2.96
C LYS A 292 -27.98 -7.96 2.94
N PHE A 293 -27.11 -8.70 2.28
CA PHE A 293 -25.79 -8.17 1.96
C PHE A 293 -25.89 -6.98 1.01
N LYS A 294 -25.03 -5.96 1.22
CA LYS A 294 -24.71 -5.00 0.16
C LYS A 294 -23.86 -5.73 -0.85
N LYS A 295 -24.27 -5.75 -2.12
CA LYS A 295 -23.61 -6.50 -3.19
C LYS A 295 -23.24 -5.60 -4.32
N SER A 296 -21.99 -5.68 -4.78
CA SER A 296 -21.49 -5.10 -6.01
C SER A 296 -20.79 -6.15 -6.86
N TRP A 297 -20.35 -5.79 -8.06
CA TRP A 297 -19.63 -6.64 -8.98
C TRP A 297 -18.35 -5.96 -9.41
N SER A 298 -17.27 -6.70 -9.41
CA SER A 298 -15.96 -6.27 -9.88
C SER A 298 -15.52 -7.10 -11.07
N THR A 299 -14.86 -6.45 -12.02
CA THR A 299 -14.32 -7.11 -13.21
C THR A 299 -12.81 -6.94 -13.23
N PHE A 300 -12.12 -8.06 -13.14
CA PHE A 300 -10.66 -8.12 -13.13
C PHE A 300 -10.16 -8.55 -14.50
N ARG A 301 -9.07 -7.96 -14.95
CA ARG A 301 -8.36 -8.38 -16.15
C ARG A 301 -7.21 -9.28 -15.76
N VAL A 302 -7.25 -10.54 -16.14
CA VAL A 302 -6.21 -11.50 -15.80
C VAL A 302 -5.35 -11.77 -17.02
N LYS A 303 -4.05 -11.46 -16.95
CA LYS A 303 -3.09 -11.74 -18.01
C LYS A 303 -3.04 -13.23 -18.31
N LEU A 304 -3.09 -13.58 -19.58
CA LEU A 304 -2.92 -14.96 -20.08
C LEU A 304 -1.57 -15.13 -20.76
N TRP A 305 -1.39 -14.50 -21.91
CA TRP A 305 -0.13 -14.51 -22.66
C TRP A 305 -0.04 -13.26 -23.56
N GLY A 306 1.16 -12.75 -23.74
CA GLY A 306 1.40 -11.56 -24.56
C GLY A 306 0.47 -10.40 -24.17
N PRO A 307 -0.22 -9.75 -25.13
CA PRO A 307 -1.14 -8.65 -24.86
C PRO A 307 -2.57 -9.10 -24.49
N PHE A 308 -2.82 -10.39 -24.31
CA PHE A 308 -4.17 -10.90 -24.08
C PHE A 308 -4.46 -11.12 -22.60
N SER A 309 -5.61 -10.62 -22.18
CA SER A 309 -6.19 -10.85 -20.86
C SER A 309 -7.60 -11.38 -20.94
N PHE A 310 -8.04 -12.08 -19.90
CA PHE A 310 -9.39 -12.61 -19.74
C PHE A 310 -10.12 -11.86 -18.63
N PRO A 311 -11.37 -11.40 -18.85
CA PRO A 311 -12.15 -10.76 -17.81
C PRO A 311 -12.73 -11.79 -16.85
N ILE A 312 -12.48 -11.61 -15.55
CA ILE A 312 -13.09 -12.39 -14.47
C ILE A 312 -14.00 -11.48 -13.67
N VAL A 313 -15.30 -11.86 -13.61
CA VAL A 313 -16.28 -11.12 -12.82
C VAL A 313 -16.49 -11.82 -11.49
N LYS A 314 -16.38 -11.08 -10.40
CA LYS A 314 -16.63 -11.55 -9.04
C LYS A 314 -17.62 -10.64 -8.32
N SER A 315 -18.45 -11.24 -7.47
CA SER A 315 -19.29 -10.46 -6.56
C SER A 315 -18.49 -10.08 -5.32
N VAL A 316 -18.68 -8.84 -4.90
CA VAL A 316 -18.17 -8.27 -3.65
C VAL A 316 -19.36 -8.13 -2.71
N LEU A 317 -19.26 -8.70 -1.53
CA LEU A 317 -20.32 -8.68 -0.52
C LEU A 317 -19.87 -7.92 0.72
N TRP A 318 -20.80 -7.17 1.30
CA TRP A 318 -20.59 -6.43 2.54
C TRP A 318 -21.76 -6.68 3.51
N SER A 319 -21.42 -6.90 4.78
CA SER A 319 -22.34 -6.93 5.90
C SER A 319 -22.26 -5.64 6.72
N ALA A 320 -22.99 -5.57 7.83
CA ALA A 320 -22.83 -4.51 8.82
C ALA A 320 -21.46 -4.54 9.51
N HIS A 321 -20.80 -5.72 9.56
CA HIS A 321 -19.49 -5.89 10.18
C HIS A 321 -18.33 -5.57 9.23
N GLY A 322 -18.57 -5.46 7.91
CA GLY A 322 -17.55 -5.17 6.91
C GLY A 322 -17.59 -6.09 5.69
N PRO A 323 -16.48 -6.16 4.93
CA PRO A 323 -16.33 -7.02 3.75
C PRO A 323 -16.49 -8.49 4.10
N VAL A 324 -17.06 -9.26 3.15
CA VAL A 324 -17.44 -10.65 3.39
C VAL A 324 -16.63 -11.60 2.52
N ILE A 325 -15.99 -12.58 3.15
CA ILE A 325 -15.22 -13.64 2.50
C ILE A 325 -15.92 -14.99 2.71
N LYS A 326 -15.88 -15.83 1.68
CA LYS A 326 -16.30 -17.22 1.73
C LYS A 326 -15.06 -18.11 1.80
N ALA A 327 -14.90 -18.81 2.90
CA ALA A 327 -13.87 -19.80 3.12
C ALA A 327 -14.46 -21.22 3.14
N PRO A 328 -13.63 -22.27 3.06
CA PRO A 328 -14.12 -23.66 3.13
C PRO A 328 -14.96 -23.96 4.38
N THR A 329 -14.65 -23.32 5.49
CA THR A 329 -15.27 -23.52 6.80
C THR A 329 -16.52 -22.66 7.04
N GLY A 330 -16.79 -21.66 6.20
CA GLY A 330 -17.97 -20.80 6.39
C GLY A 330 -17.93 -19.49 5.63
N VAL A 331 -18.81 -18.57 6.05
CA VAL A 331 -18.88 -17.20 5.53
C VAL A 331 -18.52 -16.25 6.67
N TYR A 332 -17.58 -15.38 6.41
CA TYR A 332 -16.99 -14.52 7.43
C TYR A 332 -17.03 -13.06 6.99
N ALA A 333 -17.33 -12.16 7.92
CA ALA A 333 -17.09 -10.74 7.73
C ALA A 333 -15.81 -10.34 8.45
N ILE A 334 -15.06 -9.43 7.85
CA ILE A 334 -13.79 -8.95 8.38
C ILE A 334 -13.95 -7.49 8.73
N ARG A 335 -13.48 -7.11 9.90
CA ARG A 335 -13.36 -5.73 10.33
C ARG A 335 -11.93 -5.50 10.81
N PHE A 336 -11.30 -4.47 10.32
CA PHE A 336 -9.97 -4.09 10.75
C PHE A 336 -9.89 -2.59 11.01
N SER A 337 -8.97 -2.20 11.87
CA SER A 337 -8.71 -0.78 12.15
C SER A 337 -8.26 -0.07 10.86
N GLY A 338 -8.83 1.10 10.60
CA GLY A 338 -8.57 1.83 9.35
C GLY A 338 -9.39 1.37 8.14
N LEU A 339 -10.31 0.41 8.29
CA LEU A 339 -11.21 -0.01 7.20
C LEU A 339 -12.03 1.19 6.71
N GLN A 340 -11.88 1.53 5.42
CA GLN A 340 -12.45 2.70 4.77
C GLN A 340 -11.95 4.05 5.33
N GLU A 341 -10.81 4.11 6.01
CA GLU A 341 -10.13 5.33 6.41
C GLU A 341 -8.93 5.63 5.49
N VAL A 342 -8.51 6.89 5.45
CA VAL A 342 -7.35 7.36 4.69
C VAL A 342 -6.46 8.21 5.61
N GLY A 343 -5.24 7.75 5.87
CA GLY A 343 -4.22 8.46 6.66
C GLY A 343 -4.41 8.33 8.16
#